data_f4ec7a27fae6ce7b122edc067d266098
#
_entry.id   f4ec7a27fae6ce7b122edc067d266098
#
_cell.length_a   1.000
_cell.length_b   1.000
_cell.length_c   1.000
_cell.angle_alpha   90.00
_cell.angle_beta   90.00
_cell.angle_gamma   90.00
#
_symmetry.space_group_name_H-M   'P 1'
#
loop_
_entity.id
_entity.type
_entity.pdbx_description
1 polymer ?
#
loop_
_entity_poly.entity_id
_entity_poly.type
_entity_poly.pdbx_seq_one_letter_code
_entity_poly.pdbx_strand_id
1 'polypeptide(L)'
;MKTSIIKGLILSAITLSPLAIANQAGDFLVRGGATLINPDNNKSNIMLGGADSTMTLTNGNNTQLGLNLVYFFDSNWAIELLAATPFSHDITIQDKNSVLGVNGENLGQVKHLPPTLSALYYFETNSALKPYAGIGLNYTVFFDEGFSTGPKSLGLSNLALDDSFGLSVQLGADYQLDEKWSLNASIRYIDIDTQATFDVAGNSIGKADISIDPMVYSLMLGYKF
;
A
#
# COMPACT_ATOMS: atom_id res chain seq x y z
N MET A 1 3.03 -58.72 14.05
CA MET A 1 3.46 -58.21 12.74
C MET A 1 2.33 -57.36 12.19
N LYS A 2 2.51 -56.03 12.27
CA LYS A 2 1.54 -55.06 11.70
C LYS A 2 2.23 -54.36 10.53
N THR A 3 1.82 -54.69 9.33
CA THR A 3 2.30 -54.11 8.05
C THR A 3 1.56 -52.79 7.81
N SER A 4 2.26 -51.68 7.98
CA SER A 4 1.75 -50.34 7.59
C SER A 4 1.92 -50.13 6.09
N ILE A 5 0.81 -50.03 5.41
CA ILE A 5 0.76 -49.65 3.98
C ILE A 5 0.81 -48.13 3.90
N ILE A 6 1.97 -47.59 3.50
CA ILE A 6 2.13 -46.18 3.14
C ILE A 6 1.54 -45.99 1.74
N LYS A 7 0.37 -45.36 1.68
CA LYS A 7 -0.21 -44.93 0.42
C LYS A 7 0.55 -43.70 -0.06
N GLY A 8 1.44 -43.88 -1.02
CA GLY A 8 2.11 -42.78 -1.72
C GLY A 8 1.09 -41.99 -2.54
N LEU A 9 0.90 -40.73 -2.17
CA LEU A 9 0.15 -39.76 -2.97
C LEU A 9 1.04 -39.33 -4.12
N ILE A 10 0.84 -39.90 -5.32
CA ILE A 10 1.50 -39.43 -6.55
C ILE A 10 0.82 -38.14 -6.94
N LEU A 11 1.48 -37.02 -6.61
CA LEU A 11 1.14 -35.69 -7.11
C LEU A 11 1.55 -35.66 -8.58
N SER A 12 0.61 -35.90 -9.49
CA SER A 12 0.81 -35.73 -10.94
C SER A 12 1.02 -34.25 -11.18
N ALA A 13 2.27 -33.83 -11.35
CA ALA A 13 2.60 -32.49 -11.85
C ALA A 13 2.08 -32.45 -13.31
N ILE A 14 0.95 -31.79 -13.52
CA ILE A 14 0.48 -31.41 -14.84
C ILE A 14 1.50 -30.40 -15.34
N THR A 15 2.42 -30.84 -16.18
CA THR A 15 3.30 -29.94 -16.94
C THR A 15 2.47 -29.30 -18.05
N LEU A 16 1.68 -28.30 -17.71
CA LEU A 16 1.21 -27.31 -18.67
C LEU A 16 2.47 -26.57 -19.11
N SER A 17 2.94 -26.85 -20.32
CA SER A 17 3.96 -26.04 -20.96
C SER A 17 3.31 -24.68 -21.21
N PRO A 18 3.64 -23.62 -20.46
CA PRO A 18 3.05 -22.32 -20.70
C PRO A 18 3.59 -21.82 -22.03
N LEU A 19 2.71 -21.57 -22.97
CA LEU A 19 3.05 -20.76 -24.13
C LEU A 19 3.50 -19.41 -23.59
N ALA A 20 4.78 -19.07 -23.76
CA ALA A 20 5.31 -17.76 -23.39
C ALA A 20 4.75 -16.74 -24.38
N ILE A 21 3.53 -16.25 -24.12
CA ILE A 21 2.93 -15.19 -24.93
C ILE A 21 3.56 -13.88 -24.50
N ALA A 22 4.22 -13.22 -25.44
CA ALA A 22 4.75 -11.88 -25.21
C ALA A 22 3.59 -10.87 -25.14
N ASN A 23 3.74 -9.84 -24.31
CA ASN A 23 2.86 -8.69 -24.36
C ASN A 23 3.07 -7.97 -25.71
N GLN A 24 2.04 -7.28 -26.17
CA GLN A 24 2.04 -6.57 -27.46
C GLN A 24 1.57 -5.14 -27.25
N ALA A 25 1.98 -4.28 -28.18
CA ALA A 25 1.46 -2.91 -28.22
C ALA A 25 -0.07 -2.94 -28.37
N GLY A 26 -0.76 -2.19 -27.50
CA GLY A 26 -2.22 -2.14 -27.46
C GLY A 26 -2.87 -3.12 -26.48
N ASP A 27 -2.12 -4.08 -25.92
CA ASP A 27 -2.66 -4.94 -24.86
C ASP A 27 -3.12 -4.10 -23.67
N PHE A 28 -4.31 -4.45 -23.16
CA PHE A 28 -4.89 -3.84 -21.97
C PHE A 28 -5.10 -4.92 -20.91
N LEU A 29 -4.46 -4.78 -19.76
CA LEU A 29 -4.51 -5.74 -18.67
C LEU A 29 -5.16 -5.09 -17.45
N VAL A 30 -6.22 -5.72 -16.93
CA VAL A 30 -6.90 -5.35 -15.69
C VAL A 30 -6.54 -6.37 -14.62
N ARG A 31 -6.06 -5.90 -13.47
CA ARG A 31 -5.76 -6.75 -12.32
C ARG A 31 -6.63 -6.34 -11.15
N GLY A 32 -7.19 -7.32 -10.45
CA GLY A 32 -7.97 -7.10 -9.22
C GLY A 32 -7.58 -8.10 -8.16
N GLY A 33 -7.52 -7.65 -6.91
CA GLY A 33 -7.14 -8.54 -5.80
C GLY A 33 -6.86 -7.82 -4.49
N ALA A 34 -6.17 -8.51 -3.59
CA ALA A 34 -5.81 -7.99 -2.28
C ALA A 34 -4.59 -7.06 -2.37
N THR A 35 -4.69 -5.90 -1.73
CA THR A 35 -3.59 -4.95 -1.55
C THR A 35 -3.47 -4.62 -0.07
N LEU A 36 -2.31 -4.96 0.51
CA LEU A 36 -1.91 -4.67 1.88
C LEU A 36 -1.01 -3.44 1.90
N ILE A 37 -1.39 -2.42 2.65
CA ILE A 37 -0.53 -1.29 3.01
C ILE A 37 0.08 -1.53 4.39
N ASN A 38 1.41 -1.40 4.46
CA ASN A 38 2.20 -1.48 5.69
C ASN A 38 3.00 -0.18 5.87
N PRO A 39 2.51 0.78 6.67
CA PRO A 39 3.18 2.05 6.93
C PRO A 39 4.52 1.89 7.66
N ASP A 40 5.48 2.79 7.41
CA ASP A 40 6.70 2.87 8.21
C ASP A 40 6.44 3.69 9.49
N ASN A 41 6.24 2.98 10.59
CA ASN A 41 5.90 3.58 11.88
C ASN A 41 7.08 4.24 12.63
N ASN A 42 8.26 4.35 12.02
CA ASN A 42 9.45 4.88 12.70
C ASN A 42 9.74 6.34 12.39
N LYS A 43 8.94 6.98 11.52
CA LYS A 43 9.25 8.30 10.96
C LYS A 43 8.35 9.45 11.42
N SER A 44 7.25 9.17 12.13
CA SER A 44 6.28 10.19 12.51
C SER A 44 6.51 10.67 13.93
N ASN A 45 7.29 11.74 14.10
CA ASN A 45 7.56 12.37 15.41
C ASN A 45 6.53 13.45 15.72
N ILE A 46 6.08 13.51 16.98
CA ILE A 46 5.19 14.57 17.47
C ILE A 46 6.04 15.73 17.99
N MET A 47 5.84 16.91 17.43
CA MET A 47 6.45 18.15 17.91
C MET A 47 5.53 18.84 18.91
N LEU A 48 6.02 19.17 20.09
CA LEU A 48 5.30 19.96 21.09
C LEU A 48 6.03 21.30 21.32
N GLY A 49 5.35 22.40 21.04
CA GLY A 49 5.93 23.74 21.20
C GLY A 49 7.20 23.97 20.36
N GLY A 50 7.34 23.26 19.22
CA GLY A 50 8.51 23.34 18.33
C GLY A 50 9.69 22.46 18.73
N ALA A 51 9.55 21.62 19.78
CA ALA A 51 10.57 20.65 20.20
C ALA A 51 10.09 19.22 19.97
N ASP A 52 11.02 18.31 19.64
CA ASP A 52 10.73 16.89 19.53
C ASP A 52 10.30 16.33 20.90
N SER A 53 9.08 15.82 20.95
CA SER A 53 8.50 15.25 22.17
C SER A 53 8.98 13.83 22.48
N THR A 54 9.76 13.22 21.60
CA THR A 54 10.12 11.79 21.63
C THR A 54 8.93 10.83 21.54
N MET A 55 7.72 11.35 21.35
CA MET A 55 6.53 10.56 21.05
C MET A 55 6.42 10.34 19.53
N THR A 56 5.92 9.17 19.14
CA THR A 56 5.71 8.82 17.73
C THR A 56 4.28 8.40 17.50
N LEU A 57 3.85 8.50 16.24
CA LEU A 57 2.58 7.95 15.78
C LEU A 57 2.81 6.58 15.14
N THR A 58 1.90 5.66 15.36
CA THR A 58 1.87 4.36 14.68
C THR A 58 0.52 4.13 14.02
N ASN A 59 0.57 3.57 12.82
CA ASN A 59 -0.60 3.18 12.05
C ASN A 59 -0.59 1.67 11.86
N GLY A 60 -1.75 1.02 11.99
CA GLY A 60 -1.89 -0.41 11.72
C GLY A 60 -1.81 -0.72 10.21
N ASN A 61 -1.46 -1.96 9.88
CA ASN A 61 -1.59 -2.46 8.52
C ASN A 61 -3.07 -2.49 8.10
N ASN A 62 -3.33 -2.23 6.82
CA ASN A 62 -4.69 -2.34 6.28
C ASN A 62 -4.69 -3.06 4.94
N THR A 63 -5.66 -3.95 4.73
CA THR A 63 -5.82 -4.70 3.48
C THR A 63 -7.13 -4.31 2.82
N GLN A 64 -7.05 -3.93 1.56
CA GLN A 64 -8.19 -3.50 0.75
C GLN A 64 -8.21 -4.19 -0.62
N LEU A 65 -9.33 -4.05 -1.30
CA LEU A 65 -9.44 -4.44 -2.70
C LEU A 65 -8.67 -3.43 -3.56
N GLY A 66 -7.65 -3.91 -4.28
CA GLY A 66 -6.89 -3.13 -5.25
C GLY A 66 -7.31 -3.47 -6.69
N LEU A 67 -7.16 -2.48 -7.55
CA LEU A 67 -7.39 -2.55 -8.99
C LEU A 67 -6.23 -1.91 -9.73
N ASN A 68 -5.60 -2.63 -10.66
CA ASN A 68 -4.57 -2.08 -11.56
C ASN A 68 -5.10 -2.11 -13.00
N LEU A 69 -4.93 -0.99 -13.68
CA LEU A 69 -5.16 -0.86 -15.11
C LEU A 69 -3.81 -0.69 -15.80
N VAL A 70 -3.44 -1.61 -16.70
CA VAL A 70 -2.13 -1.62 -17.36
C VAL A 70 -2.35 -1.55 -18.86
N TYR A 71 -1.68 -0.61 -19.52
CA TYR A 71 -1.67 -0.48 -20.98
C TYR A 71 -0.25 -0.62 -21.52
N PHE A 72 -0.06 -1.50 -22.50
CA PHE A 72 1.24 -1.79 -23.11
C PHE A 72 1.45 -0.95 -24.36
N PHE A 73 2.58 -0.22 -24.40
CA PHE A 73 3.03 0.51 -25.59
C PHE A 73 3.79 -0.38 -26.57
N ASP A 74 4.49 -1.38 -26.02
CA ASP A 74 5.19 -2.43 -26.75
C ASP A 74 5.30 -3.69 -25.87
N SER A 75 6.15 -4.65 -26.21
CA SER A 75 6.34 -5.89 -25.45
C SER A 75 6.92 -5.68 -24.04
N ASN A 76 7.61 -4.57 -23.81
CA ASN A 76 8.40 -4.31 -22.60
C ASN A 76 7.87 -3.12 -21.78
N TRP A 77 7.34 -2.08 -22.44
CA TRP A 77 6.91 -0.86 -21.77
C TRP A 77 5.40 -0.78 -21.59
N ALA A 78 4.99 -0.50 -20.38
CA ALA A 78 3.59 -0.25 -20.05
C ALA A 78 3.43 0.93 -19.11
N ILE A 79 2.21 1.47 -19.06
CA ILE A 79 1.77 2.39 -18.02
C ILE A 79 0.75 1.67 -17.13
N GLU A 80 0.85 1.88 -15.83
CA GLU A 80 -0.06 1.28 -14.85
C GLU A 80 -0.70 2.38 -14.00
N LEU A 81 -2.02 2.30 -13.83
CA LEU A 81 -2.75 3.06 -12.81
C LEU A 81 -3.18 2.09 -11.71
N LEU A 82 -2.64 2.27 -10.50
CA LEU A 82 -3.12 1.60 -9.30
C LEU A 82 -4.20 2.46 -8.65
N ALA A 83 -5.33 1.83 -8.37
CA ALA A 83 -6.39 2.34 -7.50
C ALA A 83 -6.75 1.27 -6.46
N ALA A 84 -7.38 1.68 -5.36
CA ALA A 84 -7.89 0.76 -4.33
C ALA A 84 -9.16 1.34 -3.71
N THR A 85 -9.90 0.53 -2.96
CA THR A 85 -10.88 1.06 -2.04
C THR A 85 -10.17 1.82 -0.91
N PRO A 86 -10.82 2.81 -0.28
CA PRO A 86 -10.17 3.63 0.74
C PRO A 86 -9.55 2.79 1.86
N PHE A 87 -8.30 3.10 2.19
CA PHE A 87 -7.64 2.56 3.36
C PHE A 87 -8.05 3.37 4.59
N SER A 88 -8.30 2.70 5.70
CA SER A 88 -8.66 3.32 6.99
C SER A 88 -7.65 2.88 8.03
N HIS A 89 -7.08 3.86 8.74
CA HIS A 89 -6.08 3.60 9.78
C HIS A 89 -6.48 4.28 11.08
N ASP A 90 -6.42 3.52 12.17
CA ASP A 90 -6.42 4.05 13.50
C ASP A 90 -5.01 4.52 13.84
N ILE A 91 -4.90 5.76 14.30
CA ILE A 91 -3.64 6.39 14.69
C ILE A 91 -3.46 6.23 16.19
N THR A 92 -2.35 5.61 16.59
CA THR A 92 -2.03 5.36 18.01
C THR A 92 -0.77 6.11 18.41
N ILE A 93 -0.77 6.71 19.61
CA ILE A 93 0.38 7.40 20.17
C ILE A 93 1.31 6.37 20.82
N GLN A 94 2.61 6.47 20.52
CA GLN A 94 3.67 5.76 21.23
C GLN A 94 4.40 6.75 22.13
N ASP A 95 4.11 6.73 23.42
CA ASP A 95 4.74 7.54 24.46
C ASP A 95 5.61 6.66 25.38
N LYS A 96 6.68 6.09 24.79
CA LYS A 96 7.56 5.13 25.49
C LYS A 96 8.28 5.73 26.71
N ASN A 97 8.46 7.05 26.70
CA ASN A 97 9.14 7.76 27.78
C ASN A 97 8.16 8.33 28.82
N SER A 98 6.85 8.05 28.67
CA SER A 98 5.79 8.56 29.56
C SER A 98 5.80 10.10 29.72
N VAL A 99 6.05 10.81 28.62
CA VAL A 99 6.10 12.29 28.59
C VAL A 99 4.75 12.87 28.99
N LEU A 100 3.65 12.29 28.47
CA LEU A 100 2.27 12.65 28.79
C LEU A 100 1.47 11.51 29.43
N GLY A 101 2.05 10.29 29.52
CA GLY A 101 1.38 9.12 30.04
C GLY A 101 0.28 8.56 29.14
N VAL A 102 0.35 8.82 27.82
CA VAL A 102 -0.68 8.48 26.82
C VAL A 102 -0.25 7.33 25.90
N ASN A 103 0.67 6.49 26.34
CA ASN A 103 1.18 5.39 25.53
C ASN A 103 0.08 4.38 25.17
N GLY A 104 -0.08 4.12 23.87
CA GLY A 104 -1.11 3.22 23.35
C GLY A 104 -2.51 3.83 23.18
N GLU A 105 -2.67 5.13 23.49
CA GLU A 105 -3.96 5.80 23.30
C GLU A 105 -4.28 5.99 21.82
N ASN A 106 -5.52 5.74 21.44
CA ASN A 106 -6.04 6.00 20.09
C ASN A 106 -6.26 7.49 19.92
N LEU A 107 -5.43 8.12 19.06
CA LEU A 107 -5.52 9.53 18.76
C LEU A 107 -6.71 9.86 17.87
N GLY A 108 -6.98 8.99 16.87
CA GLY A 108 -8.02 9.22 15.89
C GLY A 108 -7.98 8.25 14.74
N GLN A 109 -8.78 8.54 13.72
CA GLN A 109 -8.85 7.76 12.50
C GLN A 109 -8.69 8.68 11.28
N VAL A 110 -8.07 8.14 10.23
CA VAL A 110 -7.94 8.79 8.93
C VAL A 110 -8.22 7.79 7.82
N LYS A 111 -8.89 8.24 6.77
CA LYS A 111 -8.99 7.49 5.51
C LYS A 111 -8.15 8.15 4.43
N HIS A 112 -7.61 7.33 3.54
CA HIS A 112 -6.85 7.82 2.40
C HIS A 112 -6.99 6.95 1.16
N LEU A 113 -6.76 7.58 0.01
CA LEU A 113 -6.67 6.95 -1.30
C LEU A 113 -5.34 7.35 -1.94
N PRO A 114 -4.42 6.42 -2.22
CA PRO A 114 -3.14 6.67 -2.85
C PRO A 114 -3.12 6.24 -4.34
N PRO A 115 -3.91 6.81 -5.27
CA PRO A 115 -3.75 6.51 -6.68
C PRO A 115 -2.31 6.73 -7.12
N THR A 116 -1.79 5.79 -7.89
CA THR A 116 -0.39 5.79 -8.34
C THR A 116 -0.32 5.50 -9.82
N LEU A 117 0.30 6.39 -10.58
CA LEU A 117 0.56 6.23 -12.01
C LEU A 117 2.02 5.85 -12.20
N SER A 118 2.29 4.69 -12.79
CA SER A 118 3.64 4.13 -12.93
C SER A 118 3.98 3.80 -14.37
N ALA A 119 5.23 4.05 -14.77
CA ALA A 119 5.84 3.43 -15.95
C ALA A 119 6.44 2.09 -15.54
N LEU A 120 6.12 1.03 -16.28
CA LEU A 120 6.60 -0.33 -16.04
C LEU A 120 7.51 -0.76 -17.17
N TYR A 121 8.59 -1.46 -16.80
CA TYR A 121 9.43 -2.18 -17.74
C TYR A 121 9.39 -3.68 -17.45
N TYR A 122 8.89 -4.46 -18.40
CA TYR A 122 8.83 -5.91 -18.35
C TYR A 122 10.10 -6.52 -18.92
N PHE A 123 10.73 -7.39 -18.13
CA PHE A 123 11.91 -8.11 -18.59
C PHE A 123 11.50 -9.30 -19.45
N GLU A 124 12.15 -9.45 -20.58
CA GLU A 124 11.92 -10.58 -21.45
C GLU A 124 12.34 -11.90 -20.79
N THR A 125 11.44 -12.86 -20.84
CA THR A 125 11.70 -14.23 -20.36
C THR A 125 11.10 -15.24 -21.31
N ASN A 126 11.72 -16.41 -21.43
CA ASN A 126 11.20 -17.53 -22.19
C ASN A 126 10.29 -18.44 -21.31
N SER A 127 9.58 -17.85 -20.34
CA SER A 127 8.73 -18.56 -19.39
C SER A 127 7.39 -17.86 -19.20
N ALA A 128 6.47 -18.52 -18.50
CA ALA A 128 5.20 -17.92 -18.08
C ALA A 128 5.37 -16.79 -17.06
N LEU A 129 6.51 -16.71 -16.36
CA LEU A 129 6.79 -15.67 -15.41
C LEU A 129 7.33 -14.43 -16.15
N LYS A 130 6.65 -13.31 -16.01
CA LYS A 130 6.97 -12.01 -16.60
C LYS A 130 7.31 -11.00 -15.50
N PRO A 131 8.57 -10.94 -15.05
CA PRO A 131 8.99 -9.97 -14.05
C PRO A 131 9.02 -8.56 -14.63
N TYR A 132 8.76 -7.58 -13.77
CA TYR A 132 8.81 -6.17 -14.13
C TYR A 132 9.33 -5.30 -12.98
N ALA A 133 9.84 -4.13 -13.35
CA ALA A 133 10.16 -3.05 -12.44
C ALA A 133 9.39 -1.79 -12.87
N GLY A 134 9.12 -0.89 -11.93
CA GLY A 134 8.39 0.34 -12.23
C GLY A 134 8.79 1.50 -11.35
N ILE A 135 8.62 2.69 -11.90
CA ILE A 135 8.70 3.96 -11.18
C ILE A 135 7.40 4.73 -11.43
N GLY A 136 6.94 5.49 -10.44
CA GLY A 136 5.65 6.15 -10.57
C GLY A 136 5.54 7.41 -9.75
N LEU A 137 4.43 8.10 -9.98
CA LEU A 137 3.96 9.27 -9.26
C LEU A 137 2.74 8.86 -8.45
N ASN A 138 2.75 9.19 -7.18
CA ASN A 138 1.63 8.99 -6.27
C ASN A 138 1.00 10.34 -5.93
N TYR A 139 -0.33 10.37 -5.83
CA TYR A 139 -1.08 11.48 -5.25
C TYR A 139 -2.03 10.91 -4.20
N THR A 140 -1.71 11.10 -2.92
CA THR A 140 -2.53 10.58 -1.83
C THR A 140 -3.49 11.67 -1.33
N VAL A 141 -4.79 11.36 -1.38
CA VAL A 141 -5.86 12.21 -0.83
C VAL A 141 -6.25 11.66 0.52
N PHE A 142 -6.28 12.53 1.54
CA PHE A 142 -6.76 12.22 2.87
C PHE A 142 -8.18 12.76 3.07
N PHE A 143 -9.00 12.05 3.84
CA PHE A 143 -10.38 12.42 4.13
C PHE A 143 -10.94 11.64 5.33
N ASP A 144 -12.11 12.06 5.84
CA ASP A 144 -12.75 11.48 7.04
C ASP A 144 -11.81 11.42 8.24
N GLU A 145 -10.99 12.47 8.42
CA GLU A 145 -10.09 12.63 9.54
C GLU A 145 -10.85 13.02 10.80
N GLY A 146 -10.50 12.43 11.92
CA GLY A 146 -11.13 12.78 13.17
C GLY A 146 -10.44 12.22 14.38
N PHE A 147 -10.42 13.04 15.44
CA PHE A 147 -9.95 12.60 16.73
C PHE A 147 -10.91 11.62 17.39
N SER A 148 -10.38 10.70 18.18
CA SER A 148 -11.15 9.84 19.08
C SER A 148 -11.72 10.63 20.25
N THR A 149 -12.55 9.98 21.09
CA THR A 149 -13.23 10.63 22.22
C THR A 149 -12.23 11.19 23.26
N GLY A 150 -11.13 10.49 23.53
CA GLY A 150 -10.12 10.94 24.49
C GLY A 150 -9.52 12.30 24.13
N PRO A 151 -8.85 12.45 22.96
CA PRO A 151 -8.35 13.73 22.48
C PRO A 151 -9.40 14.84 22.38
N LYS A 152 -10.63 14.53 21.95
CA LYS A 152 -11.73 15.50 21.94
C LYS A 152 -12.05 16.03 23.33
N SER A 153 -12.02 15.19 24.36
CA SER A 153 -12.27 15.62 25.74
C SER A 153 -11.16 16.55 26.29
N LEU A 154 -9.97 16.50 25.68
CA LEU A 154 -8.85 17.41 25.97
C LEU A 154 -8.91 18.71 25.13
N GLY A 155 -9.96 18.91 24.36
CA GLY A 155 -10.17 20.12 23.56
C GLY A 155 -9.52 20.08 22.17
N LEU A 156 -9.07 18.89 21.68
CA LEU A 156 -8.58 18.72 20.32
C LEU A 156 -9.76 18.61 19.35
N SER A 157 -9.69 19.36 18.24
CA SER A 157 -10.73 19.38 17.20
C SER A 157 -10.15 19.73 15.83
N ASN A 158 -10.99 19.65 14.79
CA ASN A 158 -10.67 20.07 13.43
C ASN A 158 -9.35 19.47 12.88
N LEU A 159 -9.15 18.15 13.08
CA LEU A 159 -8.04 17.43 12.46
C LEU A 159 -8.20 17.47 10.94
N ALA A 160 -7.17 17.91 10.24
CA ALA A 160 -7.07 17.88 8.79
C ALA A 160 -5.66 17.49 8.37
N LEU A 161 -5.53 16.70 7.32
CA LEU A 161 -4.27 16.31 6.71
C LEU A 161 -4.18 16.89 5.30
N ASP A 162 -3.01 17.44 4.96
CA ASP A 162 -2.74 17.90 3.60
C ASP A 162 -2.59 16.70 2.66
N ASP A 163 -3.03 16.85 1.41
CA ASP A 163 -2.77 15.86 0.37
C ASP A 163 -1.26 15.72 0.11
N SER A 164 -0.84 14.52 -0.28
CA SER A 164 0.57 14.21 -0.53
C SER A 164 0.83 13.92 -2.00
N PHE A 165 1.94 14.42 -2.50
CA PHE A 165 2.46 14.07 -3.82
C PHE A 165 3.87 13.52 -3.67
N GLY A 166 4.10 12.28 -4.10
CA GLY A 166 5.37 11.60 -3.92
C GLY A 166 5.73 10.65 -5.06
N LEU A 167 6.89 10.04 -4.92
CA LEU A 167 7.40 9.05 -5.86
C LEU A 167 7.05 7.63 -5.40
N SER A 168 7.02 6.71 -6.35
CA SER A 168 6.92 5.29 -6.05
C SER A 168 7.91 4.47 -6.87
N VAL A 169 8.37 3.37 -6.28
CA VAL A 169 9.14 2.34 -6.98
C VAL A 169 8.50 0.99 -6.71
N GLN A 170 8.49 0.11 -7.72
CA GLN A 170 7.90 -1.20 -7.58
C GLN A 170 8.68 -2.29 -8.31
N LEU A 171 8.56 -3.49 -7.78
CA LEU A 171 8.96 -4.74 -8.41
C LEU A 171 7.77 -5.68 -8.38
N GLY A 172 7.59 -6.45 -9.44
CA GLY A 172 6.52 -7.42 -9.50
C GLY A 172 6.74 -8.45 -10.59
N ALA A 173 5.83 -9.40 -10.65
CA ALA A 173 5.79 -10.39 -11.71
C ALA A 173 4.35 -10.82 -12.00
N ASP A 174 4.05 -11.04 -13.28
CA ASP A 174 2.87 -11.74 -13.73
C ASP A 174 3.25 -13.19 -14.06
N TYR A 175 2.51 -14.13 -13.51
CA TYR A 175 2.56 -15.53 -13.92
C TYR A 175 1.38 -15.82 -14.85
N GLN A 176 1.65 -16.06 -16.12
CA GLN A 176 0.63 -16.35 -17.11
C GLN A 176 0.03 -17.74 -16.88
N LEU A 177 -1.27 -17.82 -16.65
CA LEU A 177 -2.03 -19.05 -16.49
C LEU A 177 -2.48 -19.59 -17.86
N ASP A 178 -2.88 -18.67 -18.73
CA ASP A 178 -3.25 -18.93 -20.13
C ASP A 178 -3.05 -17.64 -20.97
N GLU A 179 -3.64 -17.58 -22.17
CA GLU A 179 -3.50 -16.42 -23.07
C GLU A 179 -4.07 -15.11 -22.52
N LYS A 180 -5.03 -15.19 -21.59
CA LYS A 180 -5.77 -14.04 -21.05
C LYS A 180 -5.59 -13.83 -19.56
N TRP A 181 -5.42 -14.91 -18.79
CA TRP A 181 -5.37 -14.86 -17.36
C TRP A 181 -3.95 -14.90 -16.81
N SER A 182 -3.69 -14.11 -15.82
CA SER A 182 -2.42 -14.08 -15.09
C SER A 182 -2.64 -13.93 -13.59
N LEU A 183 -1.68 -14.42 -12.81
CA LEU A 183 -1.56 -14.14 -11.38
C LEU A 183 -0.43 -13.14 -11.18
N ASN A 184 -0.71 -12.03 -10.53
CA ASN A 184 0.26 -10.99 -10.23
C ASN A 184 0.65 -10.99 -8.75
N ALA A 185 1.94 -10.82 -8.49
CA ALA A 185 2.46 -10.45 -7.18
C ALA A 185 3.38 -9.25 -7.31
N SER A 186 3.23 -8.26 -6.44
CA SER A 186 4.08 -7.06 -6.45
C SER A 186 4.34 -6.49 -5.06
N ILE A 187 5.47 -5.81 -4.96
CA ILE A 187 5.88 -4.99 -3.82
C ILE A 187 6.17 -3.58 -4.33
N ARG A 188 5.66 -2.59 -3.62
CA ARG A 188 5.85 -1.16 -3.97
C ARG A 188 6.17 -0.37 -2.73
N TYR A 189 7.13 0.53 -2.85
CA TYR A 189 7.36 1.61 -1.91
C TYR A 189 6.71 2.89 -2.46
N ILE A 190 6.07 3.66 -1.60
CA ILE A 190 5.48 4.95 -1.94
C ILE A 190 6.00 5.97 -0.94
N ASP A 191 6.51 7.09 -1.42
CA ASP A 191 6.88 8.25 -0.62
C ASP A 191 5.61 9.07 -0.35
N ILE A 192 5.19 9.15 0.93
CA ILE A 192 3.98 9.86 1.36
C ILE A 192 4.29 10.70 2.58
N ASP A 193 4.44 12.00 2.38
CA ASP A 193 4.58 13.01 3.40
C ASP A 193 3.34 13.88 3.47
N THR A 194 2.84 14.15 4.68
CA THR A 194 1.68 15.02 4.91
C THR A 194 1.88 15.88 6.15
N GLN A 195 1.20 17.00 6.23
CA GLN A 195 1.14 17.83 7.44
C GLN A 195 -0.28 17.74 8.03
N ALA A 196 -0.35 17.32 9.28
CA ALA A 196 -1.58 17.40 10.05
C ALA A 196 -1.69 18.77 10.73
N THR A 197 -2.90 19.36 10.65
CA THR A 197 -3.26 20.59 11.37
C THR A 197 -4.48 20.32 12.26
N PHE A 198 -4.53 20.96 13.43
CA PHE A 198 -5.64 20.77 14.36
C PHE A 198 -5.79 21.96 15.32
N ASP A 199 -6.97 22.07 15.91
CA ASP A 199 -7.24 23.06 16.92
C ASP A 199 -7.09 22.48 18.33
N VAL A 200 -6.62 23.33 19.26
CA VAL A 200 -6.59 23.06 20.70
C VAL A 200 -7.42 24.12 21.42
N ALA A 201 -8.46 23.72 22.15
CA ALA A 201 -9.39 24.59 22.85
C ALA A 201 -9.99 25.68 21.94
N GLY A 202 -10.27 25.35 20.67
CA GLY A 202 -10.89 26.26 19.70
C GLY A 202 -9.91 27.20 18.97
N ASN A 203 -8.60 27.09 19.19
CA ASN A 203 -7.60 27.86 18.47
C ASN A 203 -6.79 26.93 17.54
N SER A 204 -6.57 27.34 16.30
CA SER A 204 -5.74 26.59 15.35
C SER A 204 -4.26 26.81 15.68
N ILE A 205 -3.65 25.89 16.39
CA ILE A 205 -2.27 26.00 16.85
C ILE A 205 -1.42 24.74 16.72
N GLY A 206 -2.03 23.60 16.41
CA GLY A 206 -1.33 22.32 16.29
C GLY A 206 -0.92 22.03 14.86
N LYS A 207 0.33 21.60 14.68
CA LYS A 207 0.87 21.07 13.43
C LYS A 207 1.75 19.86 13.72
N ALA A 208 1.67 18.85 12.86
CA ALA A 208 2.56 17.69 12.91
C ALA A 208 2.92 17.28 11.49
N ASP A 209 4.22 17.14 11.22
CA ASP A 209 4.71 16.57 9.98
C ASP A 209 4.72 15.04 10.12
N ILE A 210 4.14 14.34 9.16
CA ILE A 210 3.91 12.90 9.20
C ILE A 210 4.45 12.28 7.91
N SER A 211 5.43 11.39 8.04
CA SER A 211 5.92 10.55 6.95
C SER A 211 5.36 9.13 7.12
N ILE A 212 4.61 8.66 6.13
CA ILE A 212 3.93 7.35 6.16
C ILE A 212 4.76 6.30 5.43
N ASP A 213 5.30 6.64 4.28
CA ASP A 213 6.26 5.87 3.45
C ASP A 213 5.98 4.35 3.42
N PRO A 214 4.80 3.91 3.01
CA PRO A 214 4.40 2.54 3.16
C PRO A 214 5.08 1.60 2.17
N MET A 215 5.26 0.35 2.62
CA MET A 215 5.42 -0.79 1.74
C MET A 215 4.04 -1.35 1.38
N VAL A 216 3.76 -1.47 0.09
CA VAL A 216 2.49 -1.99 -0.44
C VAL A 216 2.74 -3.35 -1.10
N TYR A 217 2.03 -4.35 -0.63
CA TYR A 217 2.10 -5.72 -1.16
C TYR A 217 0.79 -6.05 -1.84
N SER A 218 0.85 -6.54 -3.08
CA SER A 218 -0.36 -6.89 -3.83
C SER A 218 -0.29 -8.33 -4.35
N LEU A 219 -1.44 -9.00 -4.28
CA LEU A 219 -1.67 -10.29 -4.92
C LEU A 219 -2.99 -10.19 -5.70
N MET A 220 -2.91 -10.29 -7.01
CA MET A 220 -4.03 -9.98 -7.90
C MET A 220 -4.19 -11.01 -9.01
N LEU A 221 -5.42 -11.19 -9.45
CA LEU A 221 -5.75 -11.88 -10.69
C LEU A 221 -5.85 -10.86 -11.81
N GLY A 222 -5.16 -11.12 -12.92
CA GLY A 222 -5.14 -10.27 -14.11
C GLY A 222 -5.91 -10.88 -15.27
N TYR A 223 -6.59 -10.05 -16.05
CA TYR A 223 -7.24 -10.42 -17.31
C TYR A 223 -6.79 -9.46 -18.42
N LYS A 224 -6.31 -10.04 -19.51
CA LYS A 224 -5.83 -9.34 -20.72
C LYS A 224 -6.91 -9.35 -21.80
N PHE A 225 -7.21 -8.18 -22.32
CA PHE A 225 -8.24 -7.97 -23.36
C PHE A 225 -7.63 -7.99 -24.76
#